data_ba1b8440919b1b3626c78a217f039c90
#
_entry.id   ba1b8440919b1b3626c78a217f039c90
#
_cell.length_a   1.000
_cell.length_b   1.000
_cell.length_c   1.000
_cell.angle_alpha   90.00
_cell.angle_beta   90.00
_cell.angle_gamma   90.00
#
_symmetry.space_group_name_H-M   'P 1'
#
loop_
_entity.id
_entity.type
_entity.pdbx_description
1 polymer ?
#
loop_
_entity_poly.entity_id
_entity_poly.type
_entity_poly.pdbx_seq_one_letter_code
_entity_poly.pdbx_strand_id
1 'polypeptide(L)'
;MMERLFCDLHIHSCLSPCGDALMTPNNIVGMAFIKGLDVIAVCDHNSARNLPAVKAAADMMNVLLLPGMELTTREEAHMLCYFRTVQACMAFGEEIYAHLAPTPNDERFFGRQQVMNEQDEEIGVEERLLIGALDLPFEACAARIHAAGGLCVPAHINRGSSGVLGALGFLPQGVRYDALEISLSAQPPSVDVTGYRLLHSSDAHHLEQILEPEFTLEARERSVDAVFDAIAGLSI
;
A
#
# COMPACT_ATOMS: atom_id res chain seq x y z
N MET A 1 -17.77 7.54 -20.69
CA MET A 1 -16.39 7.78 -21.20
C MET A 1 -15.48 7.41 -20.04
N MET A 2 -14.41 6.64 -20.26
CA MET A 2 -13.47 6.32 -19.17
C MET A 2 -12.66 7.58 -18.85
N GLU A 3 -12.40 7.80 -17.58
CA GLU A 3 -11.52 8.86 -17.07
C GLU A 3 -10.13 8.29 -16.84
N ARG A 4 -9.12 9.03 -17.24
CA ARG A 4 -7.72 8.68 -17.02
C ARG A 4 -7.22 9.38 -15.78
N LEU A 5 -6.91 8.62 -14.73
CA LEU A 5 -6.51 9.12 -13.42
C LEU A 5 -5.02 8.88 -13.20
N PHE A 6 -4.27 9.91 -12.85
CA PHE A 6 -2.87 9.80 -12.43
C PHE A 6 -2.77 9.26 -11.01
N CYS A 7 -1.99 8.20 -10.81
CA CYS A 7 -1.99 7.43 -9.58
C CYS A 7 -0.59 7.18 -9.03
N ASP A 8 -0.47 7.19 -7.69
CA ASP A 8 0.61 6.53 -6.95
C ASP A 8 -0.02 5.67 -5.85
N LEU A 9 0.03 4.36 -6.02
CA LEU A 9 -0.74 3.42 -5.21
C LEU A 9 0.09 2.70 -4.15
N HIS A 10 1.32 3.17 -3.88
CA HIS A 10 2.19 2.60 -2.86
C HIS A 10 3.08 3.68 -2.26
N ILE A 11 2.65 4.25 -1.14
CA ILE A 11 3.35 5.30 -0.40
C ILE A 11 3.35 4.89 1.08
N HIS A 12 4.47 5.06 1.78
CA HIS A 12 4.57 4.86 3.22
C HIS A 12 4.45 6.18 3.97
N SER A 13 3.75 6.17 5.11
CA SER A 13 3.73 7.31 6.01
C SER A 13 4.81 7.18 7.12
N CYS A 14 4.91 8.18 7.99
CA CYS A 14 5.75 8.15 9.18
C CYS A 14 5.32 7.08 10.22
N LEU A 15 4.27 6.31 9.96
CA LEU A 15 3.90 5.13 10.73
C LEU A 15 4.76 3.92 10.37
N SER A 16 5.16 3.78 9.11
CA SER A 16 6.10 2.75 8.69
C SER A 16 7.49 3.05 9.25
N PRO A 17 8.20 2.06 9.85
CA PRO A 17 9.51 2.33 10.47
C PRO A 17 10.59 2.71 9.47
N CYS A 18 10.37 2.44 8.19
CA CYS A 18 11.22 2.84 7.06
C CYS A 18 10.83 4.20 6.46
N GLY A 19 9.66 4.75 6.81
CA GLY A 19 9.21 6.05 6.34
C GLY A 19 9.92 7.21 7.03
N ASP A 20 10.28 8.24 6.27
CA ASP A 20 10.83 9.48 6.84
C ASP A 20 9.81 10.17 7.75
N ALA A 21 10.28 10.86 8.78
CA ALA A 21 9.42 11.58 9.73
C ALA A 21 8.58 12.70 9.07
N LEU A 22 8.98 13.19 7.90
CA LEU A 22 8.22 14.17 7.11
C LEU A 22 7.10 13.54 6.29
N MET A 23 7.01 12.20 6.25
CA MET A 23 5.91 11.49 5.57
C MET A 23 4.63 11.53 6.42
N THR A 24 4.26 12.73 6.85
CA THR A 24 3.01 12.97 7.59
C THR A 24 1.80 12.97 6.64
N PRO A 25 0.58 12.71 7.14
CA PRO A 25 -0.64 12.71 6.33
C PRO A 25 -0.80 13.92 5.42
N ASN A 26 -0.67 15.14 5.97
CA ASN A 26 -0.84 16.38 5.18
C ASN A 26 0.30 16.60 4.19
N ASN A 27 1.54 16.24 4.53
CA ASN A 27 2.68 16.38 3.63
C ASN A 27 2.57 15.42 2.43
N ILE A 28 2.18 14.17 2.65
CA ILE A 28 1.96 13.19 1.57
C ILE A 28 0.90 13.68 0.61
N VAL A 29 -0.28 14.06 1.12
CA VAL A 29 -1.39 14.53 0.30
C VAL A 29 -1.03 15.85 -0.39
N GLY A 30 -0.37 16.77 0.32
CA GLY A 30 0.11 18.04 -0.23
C GLY A 30 1.09 17.83 -1.39
N MET A 31 2.02 16.88 -1.26
CA MET A 31 2.96 16.55 -2.34
C MET A 31 2.23 15.91 -3.53
N ALA A 32 1.30 14.99 -3.29
CA ALA A 32 0.47 14.38 -4.34
C ALA A 32 -0.33 15.45 -5.11
N PHE A 33 -0.93 16.40 -4.40
CA PHE A 33 -1.65 17.52 -5.00
C PHE A 33 -0.74 18.41 -5.85
N ILE A 34 0.44 18.78 -5.33
CA ILE A 34 1.41 19.61 -6.07
C ILE A 34 1.88 18.91 -7.34
N LYS A 35 2.09 17.59 -7.29
CA LYS A 35 2.50 16.78 -8.43
C LYS A 35 1.35 16.47 -9.41
N GLY A 36 0.11 16.82 -9.07
CA GLY A 36 -1.06 16.61 -9.94
C GLY A 36 -1.54 15.17 -10.01
N LEU A 37 -1.35 14.41 -8.92
CA LEU A 37 -1.93 13.07 -8.79
C LEU A 37 -3.41 13.15 -8.45
N ASP A 38 -4.22 12.32 -9.09
CA ASP A 38 -5.66 12.19 -8.83
C ASP A 38 -5.96 11.23 -7.67
N VAL A 39 -5.16 10.17 -7.57
CA VAL A 39 -5.36 9.04 -6.64
C VAL A 39 -4.05 8.67 -5.98
N ILE A 40 -4.07 8.51 -4.67
CA ILE A 40 -2.97 7.90 -3.92
C ILE A 40 -3.45 6.73 -3.07
N ALA A 41 -2.55 5.81 -2.74
CA ALA A 41 -2.75 4.87 -1.65
C ALA A 41 -1.57 4.96 -0.68
N VAL A 42 -1.88 5.14 0.61
CA VAL A 42 -0.89 5.05 1.69
C VAL A 42 -0.99 3.64 2.26
N CYS A 43 0.14 2.92 2.19
CA CYS A 43 0.23 1.47 2.41
C CYS A 43 1.29 1.16 3.47
N ASP A 44 1.08 1.62 4.71
CA ASP A 44 2.01 1.34 5.80
C ASP A 44 2.12 -0.15 6.08
N HIS A 45 3.28 -0.58 6.57
CA HIS A 45 3.53 -1.98 6.91
C HIS A 45 2.57 -2.47 7.99
N ASN A 46 1.81 -3.52 7.70
CA ASN A 46 0.93 -4.26 8.62
C ASN A 46 -0.01 -3.38 9.47
N SER A 47 -0.27 -2.13 9.05
CA SER A 47 -1.09 -1.18 9.80
C SER A 47 -1.80 -0.18 8.89
N ALA A 48 -3.00 0.22 9.29
CA ALA A 48 -3.80 1.23 8.60
C ALA A 48 -4.06 2.48 9.49
N ARG A 49 -3.32 2.64 10.60
CA ARG A 49 -3.65 3.61 11.65
C ARG A 49 -3.59 5.07 11.21
N ASN A 50 -2.77 5.42 10.22
CA ASN A 50 -2.70 6.79 9.69
C ASN A 50 -3.73 7.07 8.59
N LEU A 51 -4.45 6.06 8.08
CA LEU A 51 -5.45 6.28 7.01
C LEU A 51 -6.56 7.26 7.35
N PRO A 52 -7.09 7.34 8.59
CA PRO A 52 -8.08 8.36 8.92
C PRO A 52 -7.57 9.79 8.72
N ALA A 53 -6.33 10.08 9.16
CA ALA A 53 -5.69 11.38 8.99
C ALA A 53 -5.38 11.67 7.51
N VAL A 54 -4.85 10.70 6.77
CA VAL A 54 -4.62 10.81 5.33
C VAL A 54 -5.93 11.08 4.58
N LYS A 55 -7.02 10.40 4.97
CA LYS A 55 -8.34 10.60 4.35
C LYS A 55 -8.86 12.01 4.55
N ALA A 56 -8.72 12.54 5.76
CA ALA A 56 -9.13 13.92 6.05
C ALA A 56 -8.35 14.94 5.20
N ALA A 57 -7.03 14.79 5.10
CA ALA A 57 -6.19 15.63 4.26
C ALA A 57 -6.56 15.50 2.76
N ALA A 58 -6.79 14.26 2.29
CA ALA A 58 -7.14 13.97 0.90
C ALA A 58 -8.49 14.63 0.51
N ASP A 59 -9.48 14.58 1.40
CA ASP A 59 -10.78 15.24 1.18
C ASP A 59 -10.64 16.76 1.06
N MET A 60 -9.79 17.39 1.89
CA MET A 60 -9.56 18.83 1.83
C MET A 60 -8.88 19.26 0.53
N MET A 61 -8.00 18.43 -0.03
CA MET A 61 -7.21 18.74 -1.23
C MET A 61 -7.81 18.15 -2.51
N ASN A 62 -8.97 17.50 -2.42
CA ASN A 62 -9.63 16.83 -3.54
C ASN A 62 -8.75 15.79 -4.26
N VAL A 63 -7.91 15.08 -3.50
CA VAL A 63 -7.16 13.90 -3.94
C VAL A 63 -7.95 12.66 -3.50
N LEU A 64 -8.08 11.64 -4.33
CA LEU A 64 -8.71 10.39 -3.93
C LEU A 64 -7.72 9.54 -3.11
N LEU A 65 -8.14 9.06 -1.95
CA LEU A 65 -7.41 8.05 -1.19
C LEU A 65 -8.04 6.67 -1.46
N LEU A 66 -7.29 5.78 -2.11
CA LEU A 66 -7.58 4.35 -2.11
C LEU A 66 -7.01 3.76 -0.81
N PRO A 67 -7.85 3.32 0.15
CA PRO A 67 -7.34 2.78 1.41
C PRO A 67 -6.54 1.50 1.19
N GLY A 68 -5.30 1.46 1.68
CA GLY A 68 -4.39 0.34 1.49
C GLY A 68 -3.50 0.05 2.68
N MET A 69 -2.82 -1.07 2.61
CA MET A 69 -1.81 -1.51 3.58
C MET A 69 -0.85 -2.47 2.86
N GLU A 70 0.42 -2.50 3.29
CA GLU A 70 1.39 -3.47 2.82
C GLU A 70 1.64 -4.53 3.89
N LEU A 71 1.29 -5.79 3.61
CA LEU A 71 1.59 -6.92 4.48
C LEU A 71 3.00 -7.42 4.24
N THR A 72 3.70 -7.81 5.31
CA THR A 72 4.93 -8.60 5.23
C THR A 72 4.58 -10.04 5.59
N THR A 73 4.54 -10.94 4.63
CA THR A 73 4.17 -12.35 4.85
C THR A 73 5.23 -13.10 5.66
N ARG A 74 4.93 -14.30 6.11
CA ARG A 74 5.90 -15.15 6.85
C ARG A 74 7.19 -15.42 6.07
N GLU A 75 7.10 -15.44 4.76
CA GLU A 75 8.22 -15.60 3.84
C GLU A 75 8.97 -14.28 3.56
N GLU A 76 8.59 -13.19 4.24
CA GLU A 76 9.11 -11.84 4.05
C GLU A 76 8.81 -11.25 2.66
N ALA A 77 7.84 -11.83 1.93
CA ALA A 77 7.32 -11.24 0.71
C ALA A 77 6.28 -10.16 1.04
N HIS A 78 6.36 -9.02 0.36
CA HIS A 78 5.43 -7.93 0.53
C HIS A 78 4.18 -8.10 -0.35
N MET A 79 3.04 -7.68 0.19
CA MET A 79 1.73 -7.81 -0.45
C MET A 79 0.86 -6.61 -0.13
N LEU A 80 0.55 -5.81 -1.14
CA LEU A 80 -0.42 -4.73 -1.00
C LEU A 80 -1.83 -5.30 -0.92
N CYS A 81 -2.62 -4.69 -0.06
CA CYS A 81 -4.06 -4.91 -0.01
C CYS A 81 -4.79 -3.58 -0.08
N TYR A 82 -5.85 -3.51 -0.92
CA TYR A 82 -6.66 -2.31 -1.08
C TYR A 82 -8.10 -2.59 -0.69
N PHE A 83 -8.76 -1.57 -0.15
CA PHE A 83 -10.14 -1.65 0.31
C PHE A 83 -10.96 -0.47 -0.21
N ARG A 84 -12.30 -0.63 -0.27
CA ARG A 84 -13.19 0.46 -0.70
C ARG A 84 -13.34 1.57 0.32
N THR A 85 -13.13 1.26 1.61
CA THR A 85 -13.30 2.22 2.71
C THR A 85 -12.16 2.14 3.71
N VAL A 86 -11.85 3.28 4.34
CA VAL A 86 -10.89 3.35 5.45
C VAL A 86 -11.30 2.40 6.58
N GLN A 87 -12.60 2.31 6.89
CA GLN A 87 -13.12 1.45 7.95
C GLN A 87 -12.84 -0.05 7.67
N ALA A 88 -13.01 -0.49 6.43
CA ALA A 88 -12.71 -1.88 6.05
C ALA A 88 -11.21 -2.17 6.16
N CYS A 89 -10.35 -1.25 5.69
CA CYS A 89 -8.90 -1.38 5.80
C CYS A 89 -8.44 -1.39 7.27
N MET A 90 -8.98 -0.50 8.10
CA MET A 90 -8.71 -0.44 9.54
C MET A 90 -9.11 -1.75 10.25
N ALA A 91 -10.32 -2.26 9.98
CA ALA A 91 -10.80 -3.51 10.56
C ALA A 91 -9.90 -4.71 10.17
N PHE A 92 -9.46 -4.75 8.91
CA PHE A 92 -8.51 -5.75 8.45
C PHE A 92 -7.14 -5.56 9.10
N GLY A 93 -6.67 -4.32 9.29
CA GLY A 93 -5.43 -4.02 10.00
C GLY A 93 -5.42 -4.55 11.44
N GLU A 94 -6.54 -4.43 12.18
CA GLU A 94 -6.68 -4.99 13.53
C GLU A 94 -6.63 -6.53 13.51
N GLU A 95 -7.21 -7.18 12.50
CA GLU A 95 -7.09 -8.64 12.31
C GLU A 95 -5.62 -9.04 12.07
N ILE A 96 -4.94 -8.34 11.16
CA ILE A 96 -3.54 -8.60 10.80
C ILE A 96 -2.59 -8.35 11.97
N TYR A 97 -2.85 -7.32 12.77
CA TYR A 97 -2.04 -7.01 13.95
C TYR A 97 -1.97 -8.17 14.96
N ALA A 98 -3.01 -9.01 15.05
CA ALA A 98 -2.99 -10.20 15.89
C ALA A 98 -1.98 -11.26 15.42
N HIS A 99 -1.58 -11.21 14.15
CA HIS A 99 -0.61 -12.10 13.51
C HIS A 99 0.81 -11.53 13.46
N LEU A 100 0.99 -10.28 13.90
CA LEU A 100 2.30 -9.65 13.99
C LEU A 100 3.02 -10.11 15.26
N ALA A 101 4.29 -10.51 15.12
CA ALA A 101 5.11 -10.88 16.25
C ALA A 101 5.18 -9.73 17.28
N PRO A 102 5.15 -10.02 18.60
CA PRO A 102 5.24 -8.97 19.64
C PRO A 102 6.66 -8.45 19.82
N THR A 103 7.41 -8.30 18.75
CA THR A 103 8.77 -7.76 18.73
C THR A 103 8.69 -6.25 18.91
N PRO A 104 9.33 -5.67 19.94
CA PRO A 104 9.33 -4.23 20.14
C PRO A 104 10.12 -3.53 19.03
N ASN A 105 9.65 -2.35 18.63
CA ASN A 105 10.41 -1.48 17.75
C ASN A 105 11.64 -0.90 18.47
N ASP A 106 12.81 -0.93 17.84
CA ASP A 106 13.98 -0.14 18.28
C ASP A 106 14.12 1.09 17.38
N GLU A 107 13.62 2.22 17.87
CA GLU A 107 13.59 3.50 17.13
C GLU A 107 14.98 3.94 16.62
N ARG A 108 16.08 3.48 17.24
CA ARG A 108 17.45 3.82 16.81
C ARG A 108 17.85 3.14 15.50
N PHE A 109 17.21 2.00 15.17
CA PHE A 109 17.51 1.22 13.98
C PHE A 109 16.43 1.35 12.91
N PHE A 110 15.15 1.38 13.33
CA PHE A 110 14.01 1.30 12.44
C PHE A 110 13.21 2.61 12.31
N GLY A 111 13.59 3.64 13.10
CA GLY A 111 12.80 4.87 13.14
C GLY A 111 11.59 4.78 14.06
N ARG A 112 10.92 5.91 14.24
CA ARG A 112 9.74 6.08 15.10
C ARG A 112 8.47 5.84 14.29
N GLN A 113 7.62 4.96 14.77
CA GLN A 113 6.34 4.58 14.13
C GLN A 113 5.23 5.48 14.65
N GLN A 114 5.05 6.65 14.02
CA GLN A 114 4.19 7.73 14.52
C GLN A 114 2.75 7.57 14.06
N VAL A 115 1.81 7.56 15.00
CA VAL A 115 0.36 7.67 14.71
C VAL A 115 -0.03 9.13 14.77
N MET A 116 -0.55 9.67 13.67
CA MET A 116 -0.86 11.07 13.48
C MET A 116 -2.37 11.33 13.47
N ASN A 117 -2.77 12.52 13.91
CA ASN A 117 -4.10 13.05 13.68
C ASN A 117 -4.16 13.87 12.36
N GLU A 118 -5.33 14.43 12.06
CA GLU A 118 -5.60 15.24 10.87
C GLU A 118 -4.90 16.60 10.83
N GLN A 119 -4.27 17.03 11.93
CA GLN A 119 -3.44 18.23 12.03
C GLN A 119 -1.93 17.91 11.98
N ASP A 120 -1.54 16.67 11.67
CA ASP A 120 -0.17 16.17 11.76
C ASP A 120 0.44 16.27 13.18
N GLU A 121 -0.41 16.17 14.21
CA GLU A 121 0.06 16.03 15.58
C GLU A 121 0.21 14.53 15.90
N GLU A 122 1.32 14.16 16.53
CA GLU A 122 1.52 12.79 17.02
C GLU A 122 0.56 12.50 18.18
N ILE A 123 -0.33 11.54 18.01
CA ILE A 123 -1.31 11.09 19.01
C ILE A 123 -0.95 9.75 19.64
N GLY A 124 0.10 9.10 19.15
CA GLY A 124 0.61 7.83 19.65
C GLY A 124 1.80 7.32 18.87
N VAL A 125 2.39 6.27 19.40
CA VAL A 125 3.51 5.55 18.76
C VAL A 125 3.16 4.06 18.75
N GLU A 126 3.40 3.39 17.63
CA GLU A 126 3.26 1.94 17.58
C GLU A 126 4.51 1.29 18.15
N GLU A 127 4.32 0.47 19.18
CA GLU A 127 5.41 -0.15 19.92
C GLU A 127 5.94 -1.45 19.29
N ARG A 128 5.09 -2.17 18.53
CA ARG A 128 5.52 -3.37 17.80
C ARG A 128 6.17 -2.98 16.48
N LEU A 129 7.24 -3.67 16.12
CA LEU A 129 7.92 -3.47 14.84
C LEU A 129 7.00 -3.85 13.68
N LEU A 130 6.41 -2.84 13.03
CA LEU A 130 5.40 -3.04 11.98
C LEU A 130 5.94 -3.73 10.73
N ILE A 131 7.21 -3.50 10.36
CA ILE A 131 7.80 -4.13 9.17
C ILE A 131 8.09 -5.63 9.37
N GLY A 132 7.95 -6.14 10.60
CA GLY A 132 8.16 -7.55 10.92
C GLY A 132 7.23 -8.48 10.17
N ALA A 133 7.71 -9.71 9.89
CA ALA A 133 6.89 -10.70 9.22
C ALA A 133 5.72 -11.18 10.10
N LEU A 134 4.58 -11.37 9.45
CA LEU A 134 3.40 -12.01 10.03
C LEU A 134 3.64 -13.51 10.21
N ASP A 135 2.93 -14.17 11.10
CA ASP A 135 2.92 -15.64 11.22
C ASP A 135 2.07 -16.32 10.12
N LEU A 136 1.62 -15.54 9.12
CA LEU A 136 0.78 -15.98 8.01
C LEU A 136 1.61 -16.21 6.75
N PRO A 137 1.51 -17.39 6.12
CA PRO A 137 2.13 -17.63 4.82
C PRO A 137 1.43 -16.81 3.72
N PHE A 138 2.14 -16.61 2.62
CA PHE A 138 1.74 -15.79 1.48
C PHE A 138 0.30 -16.09 0.99
N GLU A 139 -0.03 -17.37 0.81
CA GLU A 139 -1.37 -17.77 0.34
C GLU A 139 -2.45 -17.48 1.38
N ALA A 140 -2.13 -17.58 2.67
CA ALA A 140 -3.07 -17.26 3.74
C ALA A 140 -3.34 -15.75 3.81
N CYS A 141 -2.32 -14.89 3.59
CA CYS A 141 -2.49 -13.45 3.46
C CYS A 141 -3.46 -13.12 2.32
N ALA A 142 -3.22 -13.66 1.12
CA ALA A 142 -4.09 -13.44 -0.04
C ALA A 142 -5.54 -13.89 0.22
N ALA A 143 -5.73 -15.06 0.83
CA ALA A 143 -7.06 -15.58 1.16
C ALA A 143 -7.81 -14.68 2.16
N ARG A 144 -7.11 -14.15 3.19
CA ARG A 144 -7.71 -13.24 4.18
C ARG A 144 -8.07 -11.89 3.58
N ILE A 145 -7.20 -11.32 2.73
CA ILE A 145 -7.50 -10.08 2.00
C ILE A 145 -8.83 -10.23 1.24
N HIS A 146 -8.97 -11.30 0.45
CA HIS A 146 -10.18 -11.54 -0.32
C HIS A 146 -11.41 -11.81 0.59
N ALA A 147 -11.24 -12.56 1.68
CA ALA A 147 -12.31 -12.80 2.64
C ALA A 147 -12.82 -11.50 3.29
N ALA A 148 -11.93 -10.53 3.49
CA ALA A 148 -12.27 -9.19 3.99
C ALA A 148 -12.82 -8.25 2.88
N GLY A 149 -12.95 -8.72 1.63
CA GLY A 149 -13.44 -7.93 0.51
C GLY A 149 -12.39 -6.99 -0.11
N GLY A 150 -11.11 -7.20 0.19
CA GLY A 150 -9.98 -6.45 -0.35
C GLY A 150 -9.45 -7.03 -1.66
N LEU A 151 -8.59 -6.26 -2.33
CA LEU A 151 -7.80 -6.67 -3.49
C LEU A 151 -6.40 -7.10 -3.04
N CYS A 152 -5.91 -8.20 -3.60
CA CYS A 152 -4.58 -8.75 -3.33
C CYS A 152 -3.64 -8.43 -4.49
N VAL A 153 -2.58 -7.68 -4.19
CA VAL A 153 -1.57 -7.25 -5.17
C VAL A 153 -0.17 -7.52 -4.60
N PRO A 154 0.53 -8.57 -5.05
CA PRO A 154 1.94 -8.75 -4.70
C PRO A 154 2.74 -7.50 -5.02
N ALA A 155 3.44 -6.95 -4.01
CA ALA A 155 4.20 -5.71 -4.12
C ALA A 155 5.50 -5.93 -4.89
N HIS A 156 5.89 -4.93 -5.71
CA HIS A 156 7.17 -4.85 -6.41
C HIS A 156 7.82 -6.23 -6.68
N ILE A 157 7.09 -7.14 -7.38
CA ILE A 157 7.42 -8.57 -7.52
C ILE A 157 8.83 -8.83 -8.04
N ASN A 158 9.40 -7.89 -8.78
CA ASN A 158 10.73 -7.93 -9.39
C ASN A 158 11.86 -7.37 -8.49
N ARG A 159 11.54 -6.90 -7.27
CA ARG A 159 12.55 -6.44 -6.30
C ARG A 159 13.18 -7.64 -5.58
N GLY A 160 14.50 -7.57 -5.30
CA GLY A 160 15.28 -8.75 -4.90
C GLY A 160 14.93 -9.35 -3.53
N SER A 161 14.74 -8.54 -2.46
CA SER A 161 14.62 -9.08 -1.10
C SER A 161 13.18 -9.21 -0.58
N SER A 162 12.32 -8.27 -0.92
CA SER A 162 10.94 -8.19 -0.39
C SER A 162 9.86 -8.48 -1.44
N GLY A 163 10.24 -8.56 -2.73
CA GLY A 163 9.33 -9.02 -3.77
C GLY A 163 9.13 -10.54 -3.70
N VAL A 164 7.96 -11.01 -4.08
CA VAL A 164 7.61 -12.45 -4.04
C VAL A 164 8.59 -13.31 -4.83
N LEU A 165 9.13 -12.83 -5.95
CA LEU A 165 10.13 -13.56 -6.75
C LEU A 165 11.48 -13.66 -6.04
N GLY A 166 11.85 -12.65 -5.23
CA GLY A 166 13.06 -12.70 -4.42
C GLY A 166 12.91 -13.63 -3.20
N ALA A 167 11.78 -13.51 -2.50
CA ALA A 167 11.51 -14.28 -1.30
C ALA A 167 11.22 -15.76 -1.56
N LEU A 168 10.39 -16.07 -2.59
CA LEU A 168 9.96 -17.43 -2.90
C LEU A 168 10.65 -18.05 -4.15
N GLY A 169 11.21 -17.22 -5.02
CA GLY A 169 11.77 -17.68 -6.30
C GLY A 169 10.75 -17.90 -7.42
N PHE A 170 9.46 -17.80 -7.13
CA PHE A 170 8.36 -18.00 -8.06
C PHE A 170 7.12 -17.26 -7.62
N LEU A 171 6.16 -17.08 -8.53
CA LEU A 171 4.82 -16.57 -8.20
C LEU A 171 3.91 -17.77 -7.86
N PRO A 172 3.40 -17.90 -6.60
CA PRO A 172 2.59 -19.03 -6.19
C PRO A 172 1.38 -19.26 -7.10
N GLN A 173 1.20 -20.50 -7.55
CA GLN A 173 0.07 -20.90 -8.39
C GLN A 173 -1.16 -21.20 -7.53
N GLY A 174 -2.36 -20.97 -8.13
CA GLY A 174 -3.62 -21.20 -7.42
C GLY A 174 -4.01 -20.08 -6.45
N VAL A 175 -3.20 -19.05 -6.31
CA VAL A 175 -3.54 -17.82 -5.62
C VAL A 175 -4.15 -16.85 -6.64
N ARG A 176 -5.28 -16.25 -6.27
CA ARG A 176 -5.87 -15.17 -7.05
C ARG A 176 -5.12 -13.87 -6.77
N TYR A 177 -4.65 -13.22 -7.82
CA TYR A 177 -4.09 -11.87 -7.79
C TYR A 177 -5.01 -10.94 -8.56
N ASP A 178 -5.35 -9.78 -8.01
CA ASP A 178 -6.17 -8.78 -8.69
C ASP A 178 -5.32 -7.89 -9.61
N ALA A 179 -4.05 -7.70 -9.26
CA ALA A 179 -2.99 -7.09 -10.08
C ALA A 179 -1.61 -7.57 -9.58
N LEU A 180 -0.55 -7.16 -10.26
CA LEU A 180 0.85 -7.31 -9.81
C LEU A 180 1.50 -5.93 -9.83
N GLU A 181 2.26 -5.59 -8.80
CA GLU A 181 3.05 -4.37 -8.82
C GLU A 181 4.47 -4.65 -9.31
N ILE A 182 4.93 -3.80 -10.24
CA ILE A 182 6.26 -3.85 -10.83
C ILE A 182 7.03 -2.59 -10.44
N SER A 183 8.17 -2.76 -9.82
CA SER A 183 9.12 -1.66 -9.57
C SER A 183 9.84 -1.29 -10.87
N LEU A 184 9.75 -0.01 -11.27
CA LEU A 184 10.45 0.51 -12.45
C LEU A 184 11.97 0.68 -12.22
N SER A 185 12.40 0.73 -10.96
CA SER A 185 13.82 0.84 -10.60
C SER A 185 14.58 -0.50 -10.61
N ALA A 186 13.84 -1.62 -10.71
CA ALA A 186 14.41 -2.97 -10.74
C ALA A 186 14.41 -3.55 -12.16
N GLN A 187 15.16 -4.68 -12.36
CA GLN A 187 15.11 -5.40 -13.62
C GLN A 187 13.70 -5.96 -13.88
N PRO A 188 13.29 -6.14 -15.15
CA PRO A 188 12.01 -6.77 -15.46
C PRO A 188 11.81 -8.09 -14.73
N PRO A 189 10.57 -8.49 -14.42
CA PRO A 189 10.30 -9.75 -13.72
C PRO A 189 10.84 -10.95 -14.53
N SER A 190 11.38 -11.93 -13.81
CA SER A 190 11.93 -13.16 -14.39
C SER A 190 10.85 -14.19 -14.77
N VAL A 191 9.58 -13.88 -14.56
CA VAL A 191 8.43 -14.73 -14.84
C VAL A 191 7.51 -14.07 -15.87
N ASP A 192 6.69 -14.88 -16.55
CA ASP A 192 5.68 -14.37 -17.45
C ASP A 192 4.54 -13.71 -16.66
N VAL A 193 4.35 -12.44 -16.91
CA VAL A 193 3.26 -11.60 -16.31
C VAL A 193 2.13 -11.31 -17.29
N THR A 194 2.14 -11.95 -18.46
CA THR A 194 1.09 -11.79 -19.49
C THR A 194 -0.27 -12.16 -18.91
N GLY A 195 -1.26 -11.32 -19.14
CA GLY A 195 -2.63 -11.51 -18.64
C GLY A 195 -2.90 -10.95 -17.25
N TYR A 196 -1.88 -10.51 -16.52
CA TYR A 196 -2.06 -9.76 -15.28
C TYR A 196 -2.15 -8.26 -15.55
N ARG A 197 -2.97 -7.58 -14.76
CA ARG A 197 -2.90 -6.12 -14.65
C ARG A 197 -1.63 -5.74 -13.93
N LEU A 198 -0.88 -4.80 -14.48
CA LEU A 198 0.35 -4.32 -13.88
C LEU A 198 0.11 -2.94 -13.29
N LEU A 199 0.54 -2.74 -12.04
CA LEU A 199 0.60 -1.46 -11.37
C LEU A 199 2.05 -1.01 -11.27
N HIS A 200 2.25 0.30 -11.35
CA HIS A 200 3.53 0.94 -11.15
C HIS A 200 3.35 2.04 -10.11
N SER A 201 4.05 1.92 -9.00
CA SER A 201 3.98 2.86 -7.89
C SER A 201 5.38 3.22 -7.42
N SER A 202 5.50 4.24 -6.58
CA SER A 202 6.79 4.70 -6.09
C SER A 202 7.40 3.80 -5.03
N ASP A 203 6.59 3.24 -4.15
CA ASP A 203 7.04 2.72 -2.86
C ASP A 203 7.79 3.81 -2.07
N ALA A 204 7.21 5.02 -2.06
CA ALA A 204 7.85 6.22 -1.53
C ALA A 204 7.97 6.17 -0.01
N HIS A 205 9.17 6.43 0.47
CA HIS A 205 9.54 6.58 1.89
C HIS A 205 9.98 8.01 2.23
N HIS A 206 10.13 8.85 1.21
CA HIS A 206 10.41 10.28 1.28
C HIS A 206 9.51 11.04 0.32
N LEU A 207 9.17 12.30 0.63
CA LEU A 207 8.22 13.09 -0.15
C LEU A 207 8.60 13.25 -1.63
N GLU A 208 9.89 13.42 -1.90
CA GLU A 208 10.40 13.57 -3.27
C GLU A 208 10.26 12.30 -4.13
N GLN A 209 10.12 11.12 -3.50
CA GLN A 209 9.96 9.84 -4.19
C GLN A 209 8.53 9.59 -4.69
N ILE A 210 7.53 10.30 -4.14
CA ILE A 210 6.14 10.22 -4.64
C ILE A 210 6.16 10.49 -6.14
N LEU A 211 5.46 9.68 -6.95
CA LEU A 211 5.53 9.73 -8.40
C LEU A 211 5.17 11.10 -8.98
N GLU A 212 5.81 11.42 -10.09
CA GLU A 212 5.27 12.37 -11.05
C GLU A 212 4.04 11.74 -11.76
N PRO A 213 3.17 12.55 -12.44
CA PRO A 213 1.93 12.03 -13.05
C PRO A 213 2.22 11.20 -14.31
N GLU A 214 2.89 10.06 -14.14
CA GLU A 214 3.34 9.18 -15.22
C GLU A 214 2.49 7.91 -15.33
N PHE A 215 2.13 7.30 -14.17
CA PHE A 215 1.27 6.13 -14.16
C PHE A 215 -0.21 6.51 -14.09
N THR A 216 -1.03 5.85 -14.91
CA THR A 216 -2.47 6.13 -14.96
C THR A 216 -3.32 4.87 -14.94
N LEU A 217 -4.47 4.97 -14.29
CA LEU A 217 -5.56 4.01 -14.40
C LEU A 217 -6.73 4.60 -15.19
N GLU A 218 -7.35 3.79 -16.02
CA GLU A 218 -8.63 4.14 -16.65
C GLU A 218 -9.77 3.64 -15.76
N ALA A 219 -10.60 4.57 -15.28
CA ALA A 219 -11.76 4.29 -14.44
C ALA A 219 -13.03 4.86 -15.08
N ARG A 220 -14.20 4.30 -14.75
CA ARG A 220 -15.48 4.79 -15.28
C ARG A 220 -15.84 6.21 -14.80
N GLU A 221 -15.31 6.62 -13.66
CA GLU A 221 -15.49 7.92 -13.02
C GLU A 221 -14.38 8.15 -11.99
N ARG A 222 -14.22 9.39 -11.54
CA ARG A 222 -13.27 9.76 -10.49
C ARG A 222 -13.84 9.44 -9.11
N SER A 223 -13.81 8.16 -8.72
CA SER A 223 -14.24 7.68 -7.41
C SER A 223 -13.38 6.52 -6.92
N VAL A 224 -13.32 6.31 -5.60
CA VAL A 224 -12.57 5.19 -5.00
C VAL A 224 -13.13 3.85 -5.49
N ASP A 225 -14.44 3.72 -5.59
CA ASP A 225 -15.09 2.50 -6.08
C ASP A 225 -14.71 2.18 -7.53
N ALA A 226 -14.67 3.20 -8.40
CA ALA A 226 -14.28 3.01 -9.79
C ALA A 226 -12.79 2.66 -9.94
N VAL A 227 -11.91 3.23 -9.11
CA VAL A 227 -10.48 2.87 -9.05
C VAL A 227 -10.31 1.44 -8.57
N PHE A 228 -11.00 1.06 -7.49
CA PHE A 228 -10.99 -0.31 -6.97
C PHE A 228 -11.46 -1.32 -8.03
N ASP A 229 -12.58 -1.04 -8.71
CA ASP A 229 -13.11 -1.87 -9.79
C ASP A 229 -12.13 -1.96 -10.96
N ALA A 230 -11.45 -0.85 -11.29
CA ALA A 230 -10.45 -0.81 -12.35
C ALA A 230 -9.26 -1.73 -12.03
N ILE A 231 -8.78 -1.75 -10.79
CA ILE A 231 -7.70 -2.66 -10.35
C ILE A 231 -8.20 -4.11 -10.39
N ALA A 232 -9.42 -4.37 -9.90
CA ALA A 232 -10.03 -5.71 -9.89
C ALA A 232 -10.34 -6.28 -11.29
N GLY A 233 -10.20 -5.48 -12.36
CA GLY A 233 -10.59 -5.89 -13.70
C GLY A 233 -12.11 -5.94 -13.92
N LEU A 234 -12.90 -5.30 -13.05
CA LEU A 234 -14.36 -5.25 -13.11
C LEU A 234 -14.90 -4.05 -13.90
N SER A 235 -14.00 -3.26 -14.50
CA SER A 235 -14.38 -2.11 -15.33
C SER A 235 -14.94 -2.59 -16.67
N ILE A 236 -16.23 -2.44 -16.86
CA ILE A 236 -16.92 -2.63 -18.15
C ILE A 236 -17.65 -1.34 -18.51
#